data_46f3120062a01a98346de65880b921b6
#
_entry.id   46f3120062a01a98346de65880b921b6
#
_cell.length_a   1.000
_cell.length_b   1.000
_cell.length_c   1.000
_cell.angle_alpha   90.00
_cell.angle_beta   90.00
_cell.angle_gamma   90.00
#
_symmetry.space_group_name_H-M   'P 1'
#
loop_
_entity.id
_entity.type
_entity.pdbx_description
1 polymer ?
#
loop_
_entity_poly.entity_id
_entity_poly.type
_entity_poly.pdbx_seq_one_letter_code
_entity_poly.pdbx_strand_id
1 'polypeptide(L)'
;MKRFLLWIISVALGVVVLLAAVMGVSYAFTTEGGCPDGAAQFGGQALEANGSCWQVPLLGGQLDKVFASPATLSVQKLGVLYTAHPELSLPEWTGYTALTIQNAAGDVLFAGSAGEYQNFLFPANGEYKAELTAWRVPKGGVITQFEGGSTGQLRKNLGLERPAKPTGWYRYSFRFTLQASAEVELSAERVEQGGVVGLRICGMAGDTAPTVETDLGTVQCVRTADGWRAYIPAAYNASSGGHEVNVTVNGEVISRSIIVLPKDFGTVEVEPEPAASDAANTEFKNSVWPLYEQPAREKRAASSARPKATPHWWITAR
;
A
#
# COMPACT_ATOMS: atom_id res chain seq x y z
N MET A 1 -12.07 67.59 37.18
CA MET A 1 -11.20 66.55 36.62
C MET A 1 -11.16 65.25 37.43
N LYS A 2 -10.87 65.27 38.74
CA LYS A 2 -10.77 64.04 39.57
C LYS A 2 -12.05 63.15 39.56
N ARG A 3 -13.25 63.74 39.65
CA ARG A 3 -14.54 63.00 39.63
C ARG A 3 -14.83 62.38 38.28
N PHE A 4 -14.46 63.02 37.18
CA PHE A 4 -14.62 62.48 35.83
C PHE A 4 -13.66 61.29 35.58
N LEU A 5 -12.43 61.38 36.08
CA LEU A 5 -11.45 60.27 35.99
C LEU A 5 -11.91 59.06 36.80
N LEU A 6 -12.44 59.31 38.03
CA LEU A 6 -12.99 58.17 38.83
C LEU A 6 -14.19 57.53 38.17
N TRP A 7 -15.04 58.28 37.47
CA TRP A 7 -16.17 57.75 36.74
C TRP A 7 -15.70 56.84 35.55
N ILE A 8 -14.70 57.32 34.78
CA ILE A 8 -14.10 56.51 33.69
C ILE A 8 -13.49 55.20 34.22
N ILE A 9 -12.74 55.29 35.33
CA ILE A 9 -12.14 54.07 35.95
C ILE A 9 -13.24 53.16 36.45
N SER A 10 -14.30 53.61 37.03
CA SER A 10 -15.43 52.83 37.51
C SER A 10 -16.14 52.08 36.33
N VAL A 11 -16.38 52.80 35.23
CA VAL A 11 -16.99 52.21 34.02
C VAL A 11 -16.05 51.18 33.40
N ALA A 12 -14.75 51.48 33.29
CA ALA A 12 -13.77 50.53 32.77
C ALA A 12 -13.68 49.25 33.63
N LEU A 13 -13.69 49.41 34.95
CA LEU A 13 -13.70 48.28 35.88
C LEU A 13 -14.98 47.46 35.75
N GLY A 14 -16.15 48.10 35.60
CA GLY A 14 -17.43 47.43 35.36
C GLY A 14 -17.42 46.60 34.07
N VAL A 15 -16.84 47.14 32.99
CA VAL A 15 -16.66 46.43 31.72
C VAL A 15 -15.74 45.21 31.88
N VAL A 16 -14.62 45.37 32.59
CA VAL A 16 -13.69 44.26 32.85
C VAL A 16 -14.36 43.15 33.66
N VAL A 17 -15.11 43.51 34.71
CA VAL A 17 -15.85 42.52 35.52
C VAL A 17 -16.92 41.80 34.68
N LEU A 18 -17.65 42.53 33.83
CA LEU A 18 -18.65 41.93 32.91
C LEU A 18 -18.00 40.97 31.94
N LEU A 19 -16.88 41.36 31.31
CA LEU A 19 -16.14 40.49 30.40
C LEU A 19 -15.61 39.21 31.10
N ALA A 20 -15.08 39.37 32.32
CA ALA A 20 -14.63 38.25 33.13
C ALA A 20 -15.77 37.30 33.49
N ALA A 21 -16.96 37.85 33.83
CA ALA A 21 -18.15 37.04 34.09
C ALA A 21 -18.62 36.26 32.81
N VAL A 22 -18.70 36.94 31.68
CA VAL A 22 -19.06 36.31 30.39
C VAL A 22 -18.05 35.20 30.01
N MET A 23 -16.75 35.45 30.21
CA MET A 23 -15.71 34.44 29.98
C MET A 23 -15.85 33.27 30.93
N GLY A 24 -16.08 33.52 32.22
CA GLY A 24 -16.26 32.45 33.22
C GLY A 24 -17.48 31.57 32.91
N VAL A 25 -18.60 32.20 32.55
CA VAL A 25 -19.83 31.47 32.13
C VAL A 25 -19.55 30.67 30.84
N SER A 26 -18.96 31.29 29.83
CA SER A 26 -18.62 30.60 28.59
C SER A 26 -17.69 29.41 28.85
N TYR A 27 -16.67 29.60 29.70
CA TYR A 27 -15.74 28.50 30.06
C TYR A 27 -16.46 27.36 30.81
N ALA A 28 -17.35 27.69 31.75
CA ALA A 28 -18.08 26.70 32.54
C ALA A 28 -19.06 25.86 31.69
N PHE A 29 -19.75 26.51 30.74
CA PHE A 29 -20.75 25.83 29.89
C PHE A 29 -20.18 25.14 28.64
N THR A 30 -18.92 25.37 28.29
CA THR A 30 -18.27 24.64 27.19
C THR A 30 -17.96 23.21 27.62
N THR A 31 -18.58 22.26 26.96
CA THR A 31 -18.45 20.81 27.22
C THR A 31 -17.61 20.12 26.15
N GLU A 32 -17.24 18.86 26.39
CA GLU A 32 -16.53 18.00 25.43
C GLU A 32 -17.33 17.73 24.14
N GLY A 33 -18.65 18.00 24.13
CA GLY A 33 -19.48 17.84 22.93
C GLY A 33 -19.05 18.72 21.74
N GLY A 34 -18.11 19.66 21.93
CA GLY A 34 -17.46 20.41 20.85
C GLY A 34 -16.24 19.70 20.24
N CYS A 35 -15.80 18.58 20.80
CA CYS A 35 -14.73 17.77 20.24
C CYS A 35 -15.30 16.89 19.10
N PRO A 36 -14.61 16.80 17.95
CA PRO A 36 -15.07 15.92 16.87
C PRO A 36 -14.97 14.45 17.28
N ASP A 37 -15.75 13.61 16.62
CA ASP A 37 -15.74 12.16 16.83
C ASP A 37 -14.37 11.59 16.40
N GLY A 38 -13.84 10.65 17.21
CA GLY A 38 -12.60 9.93 16.98
C GLY A 38 -12.78 8.61 16.21
N ALA A 39 -13.77 8.51 15.32
CA ALA A 39 -14.13 7.28 14.61
C ALA A 39 -13.13 6.92 13.50
N ALA A 40 -11.94 6.45 13.86
CA ALA A 40 -10.99 5.82 12.91
C ALA A 40 -11.27 4.33 12.80
N GLN A 41 -10.93 3.72 11.65
CA GLN A 41 -11.06 2.28 11.41
C GLN A 41 -9.78 1.71 10.79
N PHE A 42 -9.47 0.46 11.12
CA PHE A 42 -8.38 -0.30 10.52
C PHE A 42 -8.84 -1.71 10.18
N GLY A 43 -8.70 -2.10 8.91
CA GLY A 43 -9.20 -3.39 8.42
C GLY A 43 -10.70 -3.58 8.63
N GLY A 44 -11.50 -2.51 8.52
CA GLY A 44 -12.94 -2.50 8.73
C GLY A 44 -13.39 -2.53 10.20
N GLN A 45 -12.44 -2.51 11.16
CA GLN A 45 -12.74 -2.51 12.59
C GLN A 45 -12.54 -1.11 13.18
N ALA A 46 -13.49 -0.67 14.04
CA ALA A 46 -13.40 0.61 14.72
C ALA A 46 -12.24 0.65 15.71
N LEU A 47 -11.47 1.74 15.69
CA LEU A 47 -10.39 1.99 16.63
C LEU A 47 -10.89 2.79 17.82
N GLU A 48 -10.53 2.35 19.03
CA GLU A 48 -10.79 3.06 20.28
C GLU A 48 -9.60 3.99 20.58
N ALA A 49 -9.90 5.28 20.75
CA ALA A 49 -8.89 6.23 21.12
C ALA A 49 -8.39 5.97 22.54
N ASN A 50 -7.09 5.79 22.71
CA ASN A 50 -6.46 5.62 24.02
C ASN A 50 -5.89 6.92 24.59
N GLY A 51 -6.03 8.02 23.89
CA GLY A 51 -5.67 9.36 24.34
C GLY A 51 -6.19 10.41 23.38
N SER A 52 -6.45 11.61 23.92
CA SER A 52 -6.94 12.73 23.12
C SER A 52 -6.53 14.07 23.75
N CYS A 53 -6.46 15.09 22.91
CA CYS A 53 -6.32 16.48 23.37
C CYS A 53 -7.01 17.38 22.36
N TRP A 54 -7.95 18.21 22.82
CA TRP A 54 -8.72 19.10 21.96
C TRP A 54 -8.76 20.50 22.51
N GLN A 55 -8.61 21.50 21.65
CA GLN A 55 -8.77 22.91 21.92
C GLN A 55 -10.11 23.36 21.34
N VAL A 56 -11.06 23.70 22.21
CA VAL A 56 -12.37 24.20 21.83
C VAL A 56 -12.34 25.71 21.97
N PRO A 57 -12.55 26.47 20.88
CA PRO A 57 -12.48 27.92 20.93
C PRO A 57 -13.63 28.52 21.74
N LEU A 58 -13.29 29.50 22.60
CA LEU A 58 -14.22 30.29 23.36
C LEU A 58 -14.29 31.69 22.76
N LEU A 59 -15.44 32.35 22.88
CA LEU A 59 -15.64 33.77 22.52
C LEU A 59 -15.04 34.16 21.15
N GLY A 60 -15.42 33.40 20.11
CA GLY A 60 -14.95 33.69 18.76
C GLY A 60 -13.48 33.34 18.48
N GLY A 61 -12.86 32.52 19.31
CA GLY A 61 -11.48 32.03 19.09
C GLY A 61 -10.40 32.86 19.77
N GLN A 62 -10.77 33.76 20.69
CA GLN A 62 -9.80 34.57 21.47
C GLN A 62 -9.13 33.74 22.59
N LEU A 63 -9.81 32.73 23.08
CA LEU A 63 -9.36 31.80 24.12
C LEU A 63 -9.78 30.41 23.76
N ASP A 64 -8.98 29.40 24.21
CA ASP A 64 -9.28 28.00 24.00
C ASP A 64 -9.46 27.29 25.34
N LYS A 65 -10.49 26.44 25.44
CA LYS A 65 -10.62 25.48 26.51
C LYS A 65 -10.02 24.16 26.06
N VAL A 66 -9.09 23.63 26.84
CA VAL A 66 -8.40 22.35 26.51
C VAL A 66 -9.11 21.23 27.23
N PHE A 67 -9.53 20.24 26.44
CA PHE A 67 -9.99 18.92 26.90
C PHE A 67 -8.90 17.91 26.57
N ALA A 68 -8.31 17.31 27.60
CA ALA A 68 -7.24 16.33 27.42
C ALA A 68 -7.55 15.07 28.22
N SER A 69 -7.52 13.95 27.52
CA SER A 69 -7.52 12.64 28.11
C SER A 69 -6.10 12.05 27.92
N PRO A 70 -5.34 11.86 29.02
CA PRO A 70 -3.98 11.36 28.88
C PRO A 70 -3.97 9.98 28.22
N ALA A 71 -2.97 9.74 27.37
CA ALA A 71 -2.84 8.47 26.71
C ALA A 71 -2.69 7.33 27.74
N THR A 72 -3.55 6.33 27.64
CA THR A 72 -3.46 5.11 28.44
C THR A 72 -2.49 4.12 27.79
N LEU A 73 -1.95 3.19 28.58
CA LEU A 73 -1.12 2.10 28.06
C LEU A 73 -1.95 0.96 27.45
N SER A 74 -3.28 1.14 27.38
CA SER A 74 -4.16 0.13 26.80
C SER A 74 -3.92 -0.01 25.30
N VAL A 75 -3.77 -1.26 24.85
CA VAL A 75 -3.62 -1.62 23.45
C VAL A 75 -4.85 -2.43 23.06
N GLN A 76 -5.65 -1.89 22.14
CA GLN A 76 -6.82 -2.57 21.60
C GLN A 76 -6.41 -3.80 20.80
N LYS A 77 -7.15 -4.91 20.91
CA LYS A 77 -6.94 -6.11 20.10
C LYS A 77 -7.99 -6.15 19.00
N LEU A 78 -7.55 -6.08 17.75
CA LEU A 78 -8.44 -6.17 16.59
C LEU A 78 -8.66 -7.62 16.11
N GLY A 79 -7.91 -8.62 16.67
CA GLY A 79 -8.01 -10.00 16.23
C GLY A 79 -7.27 -10.28 14.93
N VAL A 80 -7.84 -11.15 14.08
CA VAL A 80 -7.21 -11.61 12.82
C VAL A 80 -7.77 -10.82 11.65
N LEU A 81 -6.87 -10.32 10.79
CA LEU A 81 -7.19 -9.65 9.54
C LEU A 81 -6.72 -10.54 8.37
N TYR A 82 -7.63 -10.86 7.47
CA TYR A 82 -7.41 -11.80 6.36
C TYR A 82 -7.00 -11.13 5.04
N THR A 83 -6.66 -9.85 5.08
CA THR A 83 -6.21 -9.09 3.91
C THR A 83 -4.74 -8.72 4.04
N ALA A 84 -3.98 -8.81 2.94
CA ALA A 84 -2.57 -8.41 2.90
C ALA A 84 -2.37 -6.90 3.07
N HIS A 85 -3.41 -6.11 2.84
CA HIS A 85 -3.38 -4.65 2.98
C HIS A 85 -4.65 -4.16 3.69
N PRO A 86 -4.67 -4.18 5.04
CA PRO A 86 -5.80 -3.65 5.80
C PRO A 86 -6.01 -2.16 5.52
N GLU A 87 -7.22 -1.78 5.16
CA GLU A 87 -7.57 -0.39 4.87
C GLU A 87 -7.56 0.45 6.15
N LEU A 88 -6.97 1.65 6.08
CA LEU A 88 -7.02 2.66 7.12
C LEU A 88 -8.02 3.76 6.73
N SER A 89 -9.13 3.84 7.44
CA SER A 89 -10.14 4.88 7.29
C SER A 89 -10.04 5.86 8.46
N LEU A 90 -10.02 7.14 8.13
CA LEU A 90 -9.83 8.24 9.08
C LEU A 90 -11.01 9.20 9.05
N PRO A 91 -11.33 9.88 10.18
CA PRO A 91 -12.36 10.91 10.20
C PRO A 91 -12.02 12.07 9.24
N GLU A 92 -13.05 12.68 8.65
CA GLU A 92 -12.91 13.78 7.67
C GLU A 92 -12.13 15.00 8.19
N TRP A 93 -12.16 15.24 9.51
CA TRP A 93 -11.43 16.35 10.13
C TRP A 93 -9.93 16.13 10.19
N THR A 94 -9.42 14.93 9.88
CA THR A 94 -8.01 14.58 9.96
C THR A 94 -7.21 15.32 8.89
N GLY A 95 -6.31 16.18 9.34
CA GLY A 95 -5.43 16.93 8.43
C GLY A 95 -4.02 16.37 8.33
N TYR A 96 -3.57 15.65 9.37
CA TYR A 96 -2.26 15.01 9.42
C TYR A 96 -2.32 13.73 10.24
N THR A 97 -1.45 12.78 9.91
CA THR A 97 -1.35 11.49 10.62
C THR A 97 0.10 11.07 10.82
N ALA A 98 0.37 10.38 11.92
CA ALA A 98 1.57 9.58 12.07
C ALA A 98 1.15 8.16 12.45
N LEU A 99 1.56 7.20 11.66
CA LEU A 99 1.34 5.78 11.85
C LEU A 99 2.68 5.09 11.98
N THR A 100 2.84 4.30 13.03
CA THR A 100 4.00 3.42 13.23
C THR A 100 3.50 1.99 13.35
N ILE A 101 4.10 1.06 12.59
CA ILE A 101 3.77 -0.37 12.64
C ILE A 101 5.05 -1.13 13.03
N GLN A 102 4.92 -2.02 14.00
CA GLN A 102 5.98 -2.87 14.51
C GLN A 102 5.59 -4.34 14.38
N ASN A 103 6.59 -5.20 14.15
CA ASN A 103 6.41 -6.65 14.22
C ASN A 103 6.38 -7.15 15.69
N ALA A 104 6.18 -8.45 15.88
CA ALA A 104 6.19 -9.07 17.21
C ALA A 104 7.53 -8.94 17.96
N ALA A 105 8.65 -8.77 17.24
CA ALA A 105 9.98 -8.54 17.82
C ALA A 105 10.18 -7.09 18.27
N GLY A 106 9.28 -6.16 17.88
CA GLY A 106 9.38 -4.73 18.18
C GLY A 106 10.12 -3.93 17.12
N ASP A 107 10.53 -4.54 16.00
CA ASP A 107 11.15 -3.82 14.88
C ASP A 107 10.12 -2.94 14.18
N VAL A 108 10.50 -1.70 13.92
CA VAL A 108 9.67 -0.76 13.18
C VAL A 108 9.73 -1.08 11.69
N LEU A 109 8.61 -1.52 11.14
CA LEU A 109 8.48 -1.86 9.72
C LEU A 109 7.96 -0.69 8.89
N PHE A 110 7.15 0.17 9.50
CA PHE A 110 6.60 1.36 8.88
C PHE A 110 6.55 2.51 9.88
N ALA A 111 6.95 3.69 9.44
CA ALA A 111 6.76 4.94 10.16
C ALA A 111 6.50 6.06 9.14
N GLY A 112 5.27 6.56 9.08
CA GLY A 112 4.88 7.53 8.08
C GLY A 112 3.45 8.03 8.25
N SER A 113 2.94 8.73 7.24
CA SER A 113 1.57 9.21 7.18
C SER A 113 0.60 8.13 6.66
N ALA A 114 -0.71 8.34 6.85
CA ALA A 114 -1.74 7.46 6.28
C ALA A 114 -1.69 7.40 4.74
N GLY A 115 -1.27 8.50 4.08
CA GLY A 115 -1.08 8.49 2.62
C GLY A 115 0.09 7.62 2.17
N GLU A 116 1.18 7.61 2.93
CA GLU A 116 2.34 6.74 2.66
C GLU A 116 2.02 5.28 2.96
N TYR A 117 1.15 5.01 3.94
CA TYR A 117 0.70 3.67 4.28
C TYR A 117 -0.02 2.97 3.12
N GLN A 118 -0.68 3.69 2.23
CA GLN A 118 -1.37 3.10 1.06
C GLN A 118 -0.43 2.28 0.17
N ASN A 119 0.86 2.56 0.19
CA ASN A 119 1.88 1.84 -0.57
C ASN A 119 2.69 0.84 0.28
N PHE A 120 2.37 0.72 1.57
CA PHE A 120 3.08 -0.20 2.46
C PHE A 120 2.56 -1.62 2.30
N LEU A 121 3.49 -2.58 2.18
CA LEU A 121 3.19 -4.01 2.12
C LEU A 121 3.75 -4.69 3.36
N PHE A 122 2.93 -5.47 4.04
CA PHE A 122 3.39 -6.27 5.16
C PHE A 122 4.34 -7.37 4.68
N PRO A 123 5.51 -7.54 5.31
CA PRO A 123 6.54 -8.49 4.83
C PRO A 123 6.16 -9.95 5.05
N ALA A 124 5.27 -10.27 5.97
CA ALA A 124 4.84 -11.64 6.28
C ALA A 124 3.50 -11.65 7.01
N ASN A 125 2.88 -12.81 7.10
CA ASN A 125 1.82 -13.06 8.07
C ASN A 125 2.40 -13.10 9.49
N GLY A 126 1.63 -12.66 10.49
CA GLY A 126 2.08 -12.62 11.87
C GLY A 126 1.41 -11.56 12.72
N GLU A 127 1.91 -11.37 13.94
CA GLU A 127 1.40 -10.37 14.86
C GLU A 127 2.09 -9.03 14.66
N TYR A 128 1.28 -7.97 14.70
CA TYR A 128 1.72 -6.59 14.54
C TYR A 128 1.12 -5.70 15.61
N LYS A 129 1.88 -4.68 15.99
CA LYS A 129 1.43 -3.58 16.84
C LYS A 129 1.48 -2.30 16.02
N ALA A 130 0.43 -1.49 16.13
CA ALA A 130 0.36 -0.20 15.47
C ALA A 130 0.03 0.92 16.46
N GLU A 131 0.63 2.07 16.24
CA GLU A 131 0.33 3.32 16.93
C GLU A 131 0.00 4.38 15.88
N LEU A 132 -1.22 4.91 15.96
CA LEU A 132 -1.72 5.95 15.07
C LEU A 132 -2.01 7.20 15.88
N THR A 133 -1.55 8.35 15.41
CA THR A 133 -2.00 9.64 15.91
C THR A 133 -2.58 10.45 14.76
N ALA A 134 -3.80 10.92 14.92
CA ALA A 134 -4.50 11.77 13.95
C ALA A 134 -4.65 13.18 14.52
N TRP A 135 -4.21 14.19 13.77
CA TRP A 135 -4.29 15.60 14.15
C TRP A 135 -5.26 16.36 13.28
N ARG A 136 -6.03 17.25 13.92
CA ARG A 136 -6.80 18.26 13.23
C ARG A 136 -5.91 19.46 12.94
N VAL A 137 -5.83 19.86 11.67
CA VAL A 137 -5.12 21.04 11.21
C VAL A 137 -6.13 22.07 10.75
N PRO A 138 -6.06 23.34 11.18
CA PRO A 138 -6.89 24.40 10.65
C PRO A 138 -6.75 24.52 9.13
N LYS A 139 -7.84 24.84 8.41
CA LYS A 139 -7.82 25.06 6.97
C LYS A 139 -6.77 26.10 6.59
N GLY A 140 -5.86 25.76 5.66
CA GLY A 140 -4.76 26.62 5.24
C GLY A 140 -3.53 26.62 6.14
N GLY A 141 -3.53 25.82 7.22
CA GLY A 141 -2.37 25.64 8.09
C GLY A 141 -1.47 24.52 7.62
N VAL A 142 -0.17 24.75 7.69
CA VAL A 142 0.87 23.73 7.45
C VAL A 142 1.49 23.37 8.78
N ILE A 143 1.48 22.09 9.16
CA ILE A 143 2.15 21.63 10.38
C ILE A 143 3.64 21.54 10.10
N THR A 144 4.42 22.41 10.76
CA THR A 144 5.88 22.48 10.62
C THR A 144 6.64 21.71 11.71
N GLN A 145 5.96 21.25 12.76
CA GLN A 145 6.59 20.62 13.91
C GLN A 145 6.15 19.15 14.05
N PHE A 146 6.66 18.32 13.17
CA PHE A 146 6.78 16.89 13.45
C PHE A 146 8.27 16.55 13.44
N GLU A 147 8.80 16.32 14.61
CA GLU A 147 10.11 15.73 14.77
C GLU A 147 10.08 14.32 14.14
N GLY A 148 10.86 14.14 13.07
CA GLY A 148 11.22 12.83 12.53
C GLY A 148 10.71 12.45 11.15
N GLY A 149 9.94 13.27 10.42
CA GLY A 149 9.49 12.92 9.06
C GLY A 149 10.20 13.71 7.95
N SER A 150 10.63 13.00 6.89
CA SER A 150 11.20 13.62 5.67
C SER A 150 10.29 14.68 5.03
N THR A 151 8.98 14.57 5.22
CA THR A 151 7.96 15.51 4.72
C THR A 151 8.01 16.89 5.40
N GLY A 152 8.34 16.94 6.69
CA GLY A 152 8.50 18.19 7.43
C GLY A 152 9.69 18.99 6.93
N GLN A 153 10.81 18.33 6.65
CA GLN A 153 12.02 18.94 6.11
C GLN A 153 11.83 19.46 4.69
N LEU A 154 11.08 18.71 3.85
CA LEU A 154 10.77 19.11 2.47
C LEU A 154 9.93 20.38 2.41
N ARG A 155 8.93 20.51 3.28
CA ARG A 155 8.07 21.72 3.36
C ARG A 155 8.82 22.94 3.87
N LYS A 156 9.71 22.75 4.83
CA LYS A 156 10.61 23.81 5.31
C LYS A 156 11.51 24.35 4.21
N ASN A 157 12.05 23.42 3.38
CA ASN A 157 12.90 23.77 2.24
C ASN A 157 12.13 24.45 1.08
N LEU A 158 10.80 24.26 1.01
CA LEU A 158 9.94 24.86 -0.01
C LEU A 158 9.35 26.21 0.41
N GLY A 159 9.67 26.71 1.61
CA GLY A 159 9.18 28.02 2.08
C GLY A 159 7.66 28.10 2.30
N LEU A 160 6.98 26.96 2.45
CA LEU A 160 5.53 26.86 2.65
C LEU A 160 5.14 27.03 4.13
N GLU A 161 5.81 27.91 4.82
CA GLU A 161 5.72 28.09 6.28
C GLU A 161 4.63 29.07 6.71
N ARG A 162 3.51 28.55 7.16
CA ARG A 162 2.77 29.13 8.28
C ARG A 162 2.54 28.00 9.29
N PRO A 163 3.16 28.06 10.49
CA PRO A 163 2.95 27.05 11.51
C PRO A 163 1.50 27.15 12.00
N ALA A 164 0.68 26.19 11.59
CA ALA A 164 -0.62 26.02 12.22
C ALA A 164 -0.43 25.09 13.41
N LYS A 165 -0.73 25.57 14.60
CA LYS A 165 -0.87 24.71 15.76
C LYS A 165 -2.02 23.75 15.51
N PRO A 166 -1.81 22.42 15.65
CA PRO A 166 -2.91 21.47 15.60
C PRO A 166 -3.92 21.85 16.70
N THR A 167 -5.19 21.90 16.36
CA THR A 167 -6.27 22.24 17.31
C THR A 167 -6.73 21.04 18.12
N GLY A 168 -6.20 19.87 17.83
CA GLY A 168 -6.46 18.67 18.60
C GLY A 168 -5.91 17.42 17.91
N TRP A 169 -5.93 16.32 18.65
CA TRP A 169 -5.49 15.02 18.20
C TRP A 169 -6.19 13.90 18.95
N TYR A 170 -6.28 12.73 18.28
CA TYR A 170 -6.56 11.42 18.88
C TYR A 170 -5.37 10.50 18.67
N ARG A 171 -5.12 9.63 19.67
CA ARG A 171 -4.13 8.55 19.59
C ARG A 171 -4.84 7.22 19.73
N TYR A 172 -4.38 6.25 18.94
CA TYR A 172 -4.86 4.88 18.92
C TYR A 172 -3.66 3.95 19.04
N SER A 173 -3.74 2.97 19.94
CA SER A 173 -2.76 1.89 20.02
C SER A 173 -3.49 0.57 19.88
N PHE A 174 -3.13 -0.22 18.90
CA PHE A 174 -3.81 -1.48 18.61
C PHE A 174 -2.84 -2.55 18.14
N ARG A 175 -3.25 -3.80 18.29
CA ARG A 175 -2.54 -4.97 17.78
C ARG A 175 -3.48 -5.87 17.00
N PHE A 176 -2.96 -6.53 16.00
CA PHE A 176 -3.70 -7.44 15.14
C PHE A 176 -2.79 -8.57 14.67
N THR A 177 -3.41 -9.65 14.21
CA THR A 177 -2.72 -10.74 13.52
C THR A 177 -3.08 -10.65 12.05
N LEU A 178 -2.08 -10.55 11.18
CA LEU A 178 -2.28 -10.62 9.74
C LEU A 178 -2.22 -12.09 9.33
N GLN A 179 -3.25 -12.57 8.64
CA GLN A 179 -3.34 -13.90 8.05
C GLN A 179 -3.88 -13.81 6.62
N ALA A 180 -3.10 -13.15 5.77
CA ALA A 180 -3.44 -13.03 4.36
C ALA A 180 -3.17 -14.34 3.63
N SER A 181 -4.17 -14.86 2.93
CA SER A 181 -4.04 -16.03 2.06
C SER A 181 -3.85 -15.58 0.62
N ALA A 182 -2.96 -16.26 -0.10
CA ALA A 182 -2.75 -15.98 -1.52
C ALA A 182 -3.97 -16.41 -2.33
N GLU A 183 -4.37 -15.55 -3.26
CA GLU A 183 -5.36 -15.85 -4.27
C GLU A 183 -4.67 -16.19 -5.58
N VAL A 184 -4.98 -17.36 -6.13
CA VAL A 184 -4.39 -17.91 -7.35
C VAL A 184 -5.46 -18.01 -8.41
N GLU A 185 -5.33 -17.23 -9.47
CA GLU A 185 -6.27 -17.15 -10.58
C GLU A 185 -5.60 -17.62 -11.88
N LEU A 186 -6.30 -18.47 -12.65
CA LEU A 186 -5.93 -18.83 -14.01
C LEU A 186 -6.72 -17.98 -15.01
N SER A 187 -6.08 -17.53 -16.09
CA SER A 187 -6.77 -16.80 -17.17
C SER A 187 -7.77 -17.68 -17.93
N ALA A 188 -7.55 -19.00 -17.92
CA ALA A 188 -8.43 -20.00 -18.48
C ALA A 188 -8.18 -21.37 -17.81
N GLU A 189 -9.23 -22.16 -17.64
CA GLU A 189 -9.14 -23.55 -17.18
C GLU A 189 -8.88 -24.53 -18.32
N ARG A 190 -9.02 -24.08 -19.56
CA ARG A 190 -8.84 -24.90 -20.78
C ARG A 190 -7.94 -24.15 -21.74
N VAL A 191 -7.04 -24.89 -22.38
CA VAL A 191 -6.10 -24.36 -23.36
C VAL A 191 -5.86 -25.40 -24.45
N GLU A 192 -5.74 -24.98 -25.70
CA GLU A 192 -5.32 -25.88 -26.79
C GLU A 192 -3.81 -26.10 -26.73
N GLN A 193 -3.36 -27.26 -27.26
CA GLN A 193 -1.93 -27.48 -27.53
C GLN A 193 -1.34 -26.32 -28.33
N GLY A 194 -0.14 -25.86 -27.96
CA GLY A 194 0.50 -24.65 -28.50
C GLY A 194 0.02 -23.32 -27.89
N GLY A 195 -0.93 -23.38 -26.97
CA GLY A 195 -1.44 -22.19 -26.25
C GLY A 195 -0.69 -21.87 -24.96
N VAL A 196 -1.16 -20.83 -24.26
CA VAL A 196 -0.57 -20.36 -23.00
C VAL A 196 -1.69 -19.99 -22.04
N VAL A 197 -1.55 -20.37 -20.77
CA VAL A 197 -2.44 -19.92 -19.68
C VAL A 197 -1.70 -18.92 -18.81
N GLY A 198 -2.30 -17.77 -18.58
CA GLY A 198 -1.81 -16.78 -17.62
C GLY A 198 -2.17 -17.21 -16.18
N LEU A 199 -1.24 -17.02 -15.26
CA LEU A 199 -1.41 -17.23 -13.84
C LEU A 199 -1.23 -15.88 -13.13
N ARG A 200 -2.18 -15.51 -12.25
CA ARG A 200 -2.11 -14.35 -11.37
C ARG A 200 -2.13 -14.81 -9.92
N ILE A 201 -1.22 -14.27 -9.12
CA ILE A 201 -1.11 -14.56 -7.69
C ILE A 201 -1.12 -13.23 -6.96
N CYS A 202 -2.13 -13.00 -6.12
CA CYS A 202 -2.31 -11.77 -5.36
C CYS A 202 -2.76 -12.07 -3.92
N GLY A 203 -2.98 -11.03 -3.12
CA GLY A 203 -3.48 -11.16 -1.75
C GLY A 203 -2.50 -11.70 -0.72
N MET A 204 -1.27 -12.03 -1.11
CA MET A 204 -0.25 -12.55 -0.19
C MET A 204 0.50 -11.44 0.55
N ALA A 205 0.88 -11.71 1.79
CA ALA A 205 1.88 -10.91 2.49
C ALA A 205 3.29 -11.33 2.07
N GLY A 206 4.22 -10.38 2.06
CA GLY A 206 5.61 -10.62 1.71
C GLY A 206 5.96 -10.42 0.24
N ASP A 207 7.25 -10.45 -0.02
CA ASP A 207 7.85 -10.20 -1.33
C ASP A 207 8.62 -11.41 -1.88
N THR A 208 8.45 -12.57 -1.25
CA THR A 208 9.06 -13.82 -1.70
C THR A 208 8.36 -14.31 -2.97
N ALA A 209 9.13 -14.58 -4.01
CA ALA A 209 8.58 -15.08 -5.25
C ALA A 209 7.90 -16.45 -5.04
N PRO A 210 6.63 -16.62 -5.48
CA PRO A 210 5.99 -17.92 -5.50
C PRO A 210 6.73 -18.89 -6.42
N THR A 211 6.67 -20.17 -6.10
CA THR A 211 7.11 -21.24 -7.01
C THR A 211 5.91 -21.93 -7.65
N VAL A 212 6.03 -22.27 -8.92
CA VAL A 212 4.98 -22.92 -9.69
C VAL A 212 5.53 -24.22 -10.25
N GLU A 213 4.90 -25.33 -9.89
CA GLU A 213 5.23 -26.67 -10.36
C GLU A 213 4.11 -27.23 -11.22
N THR A 214 4.44 -27.67 -12.41
CA THR A 214 3.53 -28.33 -13.36
C THR A 214 4.33 -29.20 -14.33
N ASP A 215 3.70 -30.23 -14.87
CA ASP A 215 4.26 -31.09 -15.92
C ASP A 215 4.22 -30.45 -17.31
N LEU A 216 3.54 -29.32 -17.48
CA LEU A 216 3.44 -28.60 -18.74
C LEU A 216 4.72 -27.84 -19.12
N GLY A 217 5.63 -27.61 -18.18
CA GLY A 217 6.91 -26.97 -18.43
C GLY A 217 7.42 -26.12 -17.27
N THR A 218 8.53 -25.42 -17.49
CA THR A 218 9.12 -24.54 -16.49
C THR A 218 8.39 -23.19 -16.45
N VAL A 219 7.91 -22.81 -15.30
CA VAL A 219 7.16 -21.57 -15.07
C VAL A 219 7.96 -20.64 -14.17
N GLN A 220 8.08 -19.39 -14.55
CA GLN A 220 8.74 -18.34 -13.76
C GLN A 220 7.73 -17.26 -13.38
N CYS A 221 7.71 -16.88 -12.10
CA CYS A 221 6.90 -15.80 -11.60
C CYS A 221 7.64 -14.47 -11.75
N VAL A 222 6.92 -13.45 -12.23
CA VAL A 222 7.41 -12.07 -12.40
C VAL A 222 6.59 -11.15 -11.52
N ARG A 223 7.26 -10.28 -10.76
CA ARG A 223 6.61 -9.28 -9.91
C ARG A 223 5.86 -8.25 -10.75
N THR A 224 4.64 -7.93 -10.35
CA THR A 224 3.79 -6.86 -10.91
C THR A 224 3.34 -5.92 -9.80
N ALA A 225 2.67 -4.83 -10.14
CA ALA A 225 2.17 -3.87 -9.16
C ALA A 225 1.11 -4.47 -8.20
N ASP A 226 0.36 -5.46 -8.67
CA ASP A 226 -0.77 -6.08 -7.97
C ASP A 226 -0.47 -7.51 -7.46
N GLY A 227 0.80 -7.94 -7.46
CA GLY A 227 1.21 -9.27 -7.02
C GLY A 227 2.23 -9.91 -7.96
N TRP A 228 2.00 -11.16 -8.34
CA TRP A 228 2.87 -11.92 -9.21
C TRP A 228 2.10 -12.46 -10.42
N ARG A 229 2.78 -12.57 -11.56
CA ARG A 229 2.25 -13.19 -12.77
C ARG A 229 3.22 -14.22 -13.31
N ALA A 230 2.64 -15.26 -13.92
CA ALA A 230 3.37 -16.27 -14.63
C ALA A 230 2.61 -16.72 -15.87
N TYR A 231 3.28 -17.40 -16.78
CA TYR A 231 2.69 -17.97 -17.97
C TYR A 231 3.04 -19.45 -18.03
N ILE A 232 2.00 -20.29 -18.16
CA ILE A 232 2.10 -21.74 -18.23
C ILE A 232 1.93 -22.13 -19.69
N PRO A 233 2.97 -22.64 -20.36
CA PRO A 233 2.89 -23.05 -21.74
C PRO A 233 2.21 -24.42 -21.87
N ALA A 234 1.28 -24.57 -22.80
CA ALA A 234 0.85 -25.88 -23.28
C ALA A 234 1.58 -26.17 -24.59
N ALA A 235 2.68 -26.90 -24.51
CA ALA A 235 3.47 -27.23 -25.69
C ALA A 235 2.61 -27.89 -26.80
N TYR A 236 3.02 -27.78 -28.08
CA TYR A 236 2.28 -28.37 -29.20
C TYR A 236 2.15 -29.90 -29.07
N ASN A 237 3.08 -30.54 -28.35
CA ASN A 237 3.10 -31.97 -28.07
C ASN A 237 2.74 -32.30 -26.61
N ALA A 238 2.17 -31.36 -25.86
CA ALA A 238 1.68 -31.65 -24.52
C ALA A 238 0.60 -32.75 -24.57
N SER A 239 0.55 -33.60 -23.56
CA SER A 239 -0.51 -34.60 -23.45
C SER A 239 -1.87 -33.91 -23.31
N SER A 240 -2.89 -34.40 -23.98
CA SER A 240 -4.25 -33.94 -23.81
C SER A 240 -4.83 -34.46 -22.49
N GLY A 241 -5.59 -33.62 -21.79
CA GLY A 241 -6.22 -34.00 -20.51
C GLY A 241 -5.97 -33.01 -19.41
N GLY A 242 -6.21 -33.43 -18.17
CA GLY A 242 -6.02 -32.59 -16.98
C GLY A 242 -4.57 -32.57 -16.53
N HIS A 243 -4.04 -31.38 -16.27
CA HIS A 243 -2.71 -31.12 -15.74
C HIS A 243 -2.83 -30.34 -14.44
N GLU A 244 -2.07 -30.75 -13.44
CA GLU A 244 -2.05 -30.08 -12.15
C GLU A 244 -1.02 -28.93 -12.14
N VAL A 245 -1.40 -27.83 -11.52
CA VAL A 245 -0.55 -26.66 -11.31
C VAL A 245 -0.50 -26.39 -9.82
N ASN A 246 0.63 -26.63 -9.19
CA ASN A 246 0.88 -26.44 -7.78
C ASN A 246 1.65 -25.12 -7.56
N VAL A 247 1.00 -24.18 -6.92
CA VAL A 247 1.58 -22.86 -6.59
C VAL A 247 1.93 -22.83 -5.11
N THR A 248 3.20 -22.72 -4.79
CA THR A 248 3.66 -22.60 -3.41
C THR A 248 3.91 -21.15 -3.08
N VAL A 249 3.17 -20.65 -2.08
CA VAL A 249 3.26 -19.26 -1.56
C VAL A 249 3.48 -19.34 -0.06
N ASN A 250 4.58 -18.76 0.43
CA ASN A 250 4.90 -18.72 1.87
C ASN A 250 4.82 -20.09 2.57
N GLY A 251 5.11 -21.18 1.81
CA GLY A 251 5.05 -22.55 2.32
C GLY A 251 3.67 -23.22 2.22
N GLU A 252 2.64 -22.51 1.80
CA GLU A 252 1.32 -23.06 1.49
C GLU A 252 1.25 -23.45 0.01
N VAL A 253 0.70 -24.66 -0.29
CA VAL A 253 0.52 -25.17 -1.65
C VAL A 253 -0.93 -24.97 -2.05
N ILE A 254 -1.16 -24.25 -3.14
CA ILE A 254 -2.48 -24.02 -3.74
C ILE A 254 -2.50 -24.73 -5.09
N SER A 255 -3.33 -25.78 -5.21
CA SER A 255 -3.46 -26.55 -6.45
C SER A 255 -4.57 -26.00 -7.34
N ARG A 256 -4.30 -25.99 -8.64
CA ARG A 256 -5.25 -25.68 -9.73
C ARG A 256 -5.13 -26.74 -10.80
N SER A 257 -6.11 -26.84 -11.68
CA SER A 257 -6.10 -27.78 -12.81
C SER A 257 -6.31 -27.04 -14.12
N ILE A 258 -5.56 -27.44 -15.16
CA ILE A 258 -5.72 -26.95 -16.53
C ILE A 258 -6.01 -28.14 -17.42
N ILE A 259 -6.99 -28.01 -18.30
CA ILE A 259 -7.33 -29.02 -19.28
C ILE A 259 -6.68 -28.64 -20.62
N VAL A 260 -5.73 -29.43 -21.10
CA VAL A 260 -5.14 -29.28 -22.43
C VAL A 260 -6.02 -29.99 -23.44
N LEU A 261 -6.51 -29.25 -24.42
CA LEU A 261 -7.30 -29.77 -25.53
C LEU A 261 -6.39 -30.11 -26.70
N PRO A 262 -6.65 -31.22 -27.40
CA PRO A 262 -5.90 -31.58 -28.60
C PRO A 262 -6.13 -30.54 -29.69
N LYS A 263 -5.07 -30.24 -30.45
CA LYS A 263 -5.13 -29.37 -31.61
C LYS A 263 -4.53 -30.11 -32.83
N ASP A 264 -5.24 -30.06 -33.93
CA ASP A 264 -4.71 -30.50 -35.20
C ASP A 264 -3.85 -29.38 -35.81
N PHE A 265 -2.53 -29.61 -35.85
CA PHE A 265 -1.59 -28.66 -36.46
C PHE A 265 -1.43 -28.85 -37.97
N GLY A 266 -2.10 -29.86 -38.55
CA GLY A 266 -1.93 -30.20 -39.93
C GLY A 266 -0.52 -30.76 -40.22
N THR A 267 -0.40 -31.50 -41.25
CA THR A 267 0.90 -31.99 -41.76
C THR A 267 1.22 -31.26 -43.06
N VAL A 268 2.38 -30.63 -43.09
CA VAL A 268 2.93 -30.09 -44.35
C VAL A 268 3.96 -31.09 -44.82
N GLU A 269 3.66 -31.71 -45.96
CA GLU A 269 4.63 -32.57 -46.67
C GLU A 269 5.69 -31.63 -47.28
N VAL A 270 6.88 -31.63 -46.71
CA VAL A 270 8.01 -30.88 -47.26
C VAL A 270 8.74 -31.88 -48.16
N GLU A 271 8.65 -31.69 -49.47
CA GLU A 271 9.54 -32.42 -50.38
C GLU A 271 10.98 -31.99 -50.02
N PRO A 272 11.85 -32.93 -49.63
CA PRO A 272 13.23 -32.58 -49.36
C PRO A 272 13.86 -32.09 -50.66
N GLU A 273 14.33 -30.84 -50.66
CA GLU A 273 15.21 -30.37 -51.73
C GLU A 273 16.36 -31.34 -51.88
N PRO A 274 16.77 -31.65 -53.14
CA PRO A 274 17.89 -32.55 -53.36
C PRO A 274 19.08 -32.10 -52.54
N ALA A 275 19.63 -33.00 -51.74
CA ALA A 275 20.67 -32.70 -50.78
C ALA A 275 21.77 -31.85 -51.43
N ALA A 276 21.93 -30.64 -50.94
CA ALA A 276 23.02 -29.76 -51.37
C ALA A 276 24.34 -30.56 -51.25
N SER A 277 25.22 -30.45 -52.22
CA SER A 277 26.49 -31.17 -52.19
C SER A 277 27.22 -30.90 -50.87
N ASP A 278 27.99 -31.84 -50.35
CA ASP A 278 28.75 -31.68 -49.10
C ASP A 278 29.67 -30.43 -49.12
N ALA A 279 30.13 -30.04 -50.31
CA ALA A 279 30.86 -28.79 -50.50
C ALA A 279 30.02 -27.55 -50.22
N ALA A 280 28.79 -27.48 -50.75
CA ALA A 280 27.86 -26.34 -50.49
C ALA A 280 27.38 -26.30 -49.04
N ASN A 281 27.15 -27.46 -48.43
CA ASN A 281 26.83 -27.54 -46.98
C ASN A 281 27.99 -27.11 -46.12
N THR A 282 29.22 -27.42 -46.49
CA THR A 282 30.45 -27.02 -45.79
C THR A 282 30.67 -25.52 -45.93
N GLU A 283 30.47 -24.97 -47.11
CA GLU A 283 30.57 -23.51 -47.36
C GLU A 283 29.51 -22.74 -46.59
N PHE A 284 28.26 -23.22 -46.56
CA PHE A 284 27.17 -22.61 -45.75
C PHE A 284 27.52 -22.60 -44.26
N LYS A 285 27.99 -23.74 -43.72
CA LYS A 285 28.36 -23.87 -42.31
C LYS A 285 29.54 -22.94 -41.94
N ASN A 286 30.48 -22.75 -42.80
CA ASN A 286 31.71 -22.04 -42.50
C ASN A 286 31.63 -20.54 -42.79
N SER A 287 30.86 -20.13 -43.79
CA SER A 287 30.80 -18.73 -44.23
C SER A 287 29.47 -18.04 -43.98
N VAL A 288 28.35 -18.74 -44.15
CA VAL A 288 27.00 -18.15 -44.06
C VAL A 288 26.41 -18.30 -42.67
N TRP A 289 26.49 -19.46 -42.06
CA TRP A 289 25.93 -19.74 -40.75
C TRP A 289 26.44 -18.80 -39.62
N PRO A 290 27.77 -18.50 -39.55
CA PRO A 290 28.27 -17.59 -38.53
C PRO A 290 27.70 -16.16 -38.63
N LEU A 291 27.34 -15.71 -39.84
CA LEU A 291 26.72 -14.41 -40.06
C LEU A 291 25.29 -14.31 -39.45
N TYR A 292 24.57 -15.41 -39.38
CA TYR A 292 23.25 -15.50 -38.77
C TYR A 292 23.32 -15.68 -37.23
N GLU A 293 24.35 -16.35 -36.72
CA GLU A 293 24.50 -16.56 -35.27
C GLU A 293 24.94 -15.29 -34.53
N GLN A 294 25.73 -14.40 -35.13
CA GLN A 294 26.20 -13.19 -34.49
C GLN A 294 25.07 -12.27 -34.01
N PRO A 295 24.08 -11.90 -34.84
CA PRO A 295 22.95 -11.08 -34.41
C PRO A 295 22.08 -11.71 -33.33
N ALA A 296 21.95 -13.04 -33.35
CA ALA A 296 21.19 -13.76 -32.35
C ALA A 296 21.89 -13.77 -30.97
N ARG A 297 23.23 -13.88 -30.97
CA ARG A 297 24.06 -13.78 -29.74
C ARG A 297 24.05 -12.38 -29.18
N GLU A 298 24.19 -11.36 -30.03
CA GLU A 298 24.11 -9.95 -29.61
C GLU A 298 22.74 -9.57 -29.03
N LYS A 299 21.64 -10.02 -29.66
CA LYS A 299 20.28 -9.85 -29.12
C LYS A 299 20.08 -10.55 -27.79
N ARG A 300 20.62 -11.76 -27.60
CA ARG A 300 20.56 -12.46 -26.32
C ARG A 300 21.38 -11.75 -25.24
N ALA A 301 22.55 -11.25 -25.57
CA ALA A 301 23.37 -10.47 -24.63
C ALA A 301 22.70 -9.14 -24.26
N ALA A 302 22.07 -8.45 -25.21
CA ALA A 302 21.30 -7.24 -24.97
C ALA A 302 20.00 -7.48 -24.18
N SER A 303 19.35 -8.65 -24.37
CA SER A 303 18.16 -9.05 -23.64
C SER A 303 18.44 -9.47 -22.19
N SER A 304 19.67 -9.88 -21.87
CA SER A 304 20.08 -10.15 -20.48
C SER A 304 20.40 -8.89 -19.68
N ALA A 305 20.56 -7.72 -20.33
CA ALA A 305 20.58 -6.45 -19.67
C ALA A 305 19.15 -6.08 -19.23
N ARG A 306 18.90 -5.98 -17.92
CA ARG A 306 17.60 -5.64 -17.34
C ARG A 306 16.98 -4.45 -18.09
N PRO A 307 15.76 -4.56 -18.66
CA PRO A 307 15.09 -3.41 -19.24
C PRO A 307 14.76 -2.42 -18.11
N LYS A 308 15.27 -1.19 -18.23
CA LYS A 308 15.01 -0.08 -17.33
C LYS A 308 13.62 0.57 -17.52
N ALA A 309 12.75 -0.01 -18.35
CA ALA A 309 11.41 0.52 -18.58
C ALA A 309 10.42 -0.64 -18.77
N THR A 310 9.34 -0.62 -18.02
CA THR A 310 8.15 -1.45 -18.24
C THR A 310 7.56 -1.10 -19.61
N PRO A 311 7.34 -2.06 -20.51
CA PRO A 311 6.66 -1.75 -21.79
C PRO A 311 5.21 -1.34 -21.55
N HIS A 312 4.84 -0.18 -22.05
CA HIS A 312 3.50 0.43 -21.93
C HIS A 312 2.37 -0.29 -22.70
N TRP A 313 2.63 -1.40 -23.34
CA TRP A 313 1.68 -2.05 -24.27
C TRP A 313 0.68 -3.02 -23.63
N TRP A 314 0.72 -3.20 -22.31
CA TRP A 314 -0.22 -4.06 -21.56
C TRP A 314 -1.53 -3.37 -21.15
N ILE A 315 -1.77 -2.09 -21.54
CA ILE A 315 -2.90 -1.30 -21.04
C ILE A 315 -4.15 -1.40 -21.93
N THR A 316 -4.11 -2.06 -23.08
CA THR A 316 -5.26 -2.13 -24.00
C THR A 316 -5.58 -3.54 -24.44
N ALA A 317 -6.05 -4.38 -23.52
CA ALA A 317 -6.93 -5.47 -23.86
C ALA A 317 -7.99 -5.58 -22.77
N ARG A 318 -9.16 -5.04 -23.10
CA ARG A 318 -10.42 -5.33 -22.41
C ARG A 318 -10.89 -6.73 -22.79
#